data_e5fd7386e8ea4481928db22d55e46865
#
_entry.id   e5fd7386e8ea4481928db22d55e46865
#
_cell.length_a   1.000
_cell.length_b   1.000
_cell.length_c   1.000
_cell.angle_alpha   90.00
_cell.angle_beta   90.00
_cell.angle_gamma   90.00
#
_symmetry.space_group_name_H-M   'P 1'
#
loop_
_entity.id
_entity.type
_entity.pdbx_description
1 polymer ?
#
loop_
_entity_poly.entity_id
_entity_poly.type
_entity_poly.pdbx_seq_one_letter_code
_entity_poly.pdbx_strand_id
1 'polypeptide(L)'
;MAAIRARSRSGLGLLCFLVPLILVSTHAYAQTSDESRFEAQIQFEKGLNFLLNDEFAAAAETFERLYAITGSERVRLEWARASYLRQDYAQAKALFKAVLASSPPFAVQEKIHYFLEDMSFAQGRLDYSVSLEKDSNPRLIPSVRSFNIFGLPFRYKPQADTSPKWGANYRLTGSKGLDDNNRWIASLGALGVHYGEPTLNKIGWDSHLAFRFQIEPKAEIKISHESMDSGGIRLYNYSWATLLHVAQSPGGWQWTNELRHGMINYPAYAYQTSHLSGYKLAAEKSVSQLASLGAEIGWDRGIAVEQPYSFTNLSYGLSGTFFVTSLDSRIQLKWLSSNRKHVETDPMFGVLREDKRNLVKLSMEPVNFSIAGFQSVFELGYENNKSTLALSNYKRTIAGLTFRRRY
;
A
#
# COMPACT_ATOMS: atom_id res chain seq x y z
N MET A 1 11.16 -24.90 -35.71
CA MET A 1 10.45 -23.70 -36.14
C MET A 1 10.74 -22.60 -35.15
N ALA A 2 11.30 -21.49 -35.63
CA ALA A 2 12.01 -20.48 -34.86
C ALA A 2 11.10 -19.63 -33.97
N ALA A 3 11.50 -19.49 -32.69
CA ALA A 3 10.87 -18.58 -31.74
C ALA A 3 11.39 -17.15 -31.98
N ILE A 4 10.49 -16.25 -32.34
CA ILE A 4 10.76 -14.82 -32.50
C ILE A 4 10.83 -14.18 -31.13
N ARG A 5 12.04 -13.80 -30.68
CA ARG A 5 12.26 -12.92 -29.54
C ARG A 5 12.03 -11.47 -29.99
N ALA A 6 10.89 -10.89 -29.68
CA ALA A 6 10.67 -9.46 -29.79
C ALA A 6 11.28 -8.76 -28.53
N ARG A 7 12.45 -8.13 -28.68
CA ARG A 7 13.01 -7.19 -27.71
C ARG A 7 12.38 -5.82 -27.95
N SER A 8 11.49 -5.38 -27.08
CA SER A 8 11.04 -3.98 -27.02
C SER A 8 12.14 -3.16 -26.33
N ARG A 9 12.86 -2.32 -27.11
CA ARG A 9 13.73 -1.27 -26.59
C ARG A 9 12.89 -0.06 -26.29
N SER A 10 12.60 0.21 -25.02
CA SER A 10 12.09 1.52 -24.61
C SER A 10 13.26 2.47 -24.40
N GLY A 11 13.38 3.48 -25.27
CA GLY A 11 14.39 4.52 -25.18
C GLY A 11 14.20 5.41 -23.95
N LEU A 12 15.23 5.49 -23.11
CA LEU A 12 15.36 6.51 -22.08
C LEU A 12 15.78 7.83 -22.74
N GLY A 13 14.89 8.80 -22.76
CA GLY A 13 15.20 10.18 -23.16
C GLY A 13 16.17 10.85 -22.17
N LEU A 14 17.33 11.22 -22.67
CA LEU A 14 18.37 11.97 -21.98
C LEU A 14 17.97 13.45 -21.97
N LEU A 15 17.61 14.00 -20.81
CA LEU A 15 17.46 15.46 -20.61
C LEU A 15 18.78 16.03 -20.10
N CYS A 16 19.54 16.69 -21.00
CA CYS A 16 20.70 17.50 -20.64
C CYS A 16 20.22 18.91 -20.21
N PHE A 17 20.54 19.32 -18.98
CA PHE A 17 20.47 20.73 -18.56
C PHE A 17 21.86 21.36 -18.64
N LEU A 18 21.99 22.39 -19.49
CA LEU A 18 23.14 23.28 -19.61
C LEU A 18 22.97 24.47 -18.63
N VAL A 19 23.97 24.72 -17.81
CA VAL A 19 24.11 25.94 -16.99
C VAL A 19 25.41 26.64 -17.41
N PRO A 20 25.42 27.97 -17.66
CA PRO A 20 26.57 28.69 -18.17
C PRO A 20 27.64 29.01 -17.10
N LEU A 21 28.89 28.99 -17.57
CA LEU A 21 30.14 29.18 -16.87
C LEU A 21 30.42 30.68 -16.63
N ILE A 22 30.85 31.06 -15.43
CA ILE A 22 31.53 32.33 -15.16
C ILE A 22 33.03 32.03 -14.95
N LEU A 23 33.87 32.61 -15.83
CA LEU A 23 35.33 32.54 -15.81
C LEU A 23 35.91 33.51 -14.75
N VAL A 24 36.71 32.98 -13.81
CA VAL A 24 37.78 33.78 -13.17
C VAL A 24 39.05 32.91 -13.12
N SER A 25 40.10 33.44 -13.66
CA SER A 25 41.39 32.82 -13.95
C SER A 25 42.32 32.65 -12.76
N THR A 26 42.77 31.40 -12.50
CA THR A 26 44.02 31.06 -11.82
C THR A 26 44.66 29.87 -12.52
N HIS A 27 45.69 30.09 -13.33
CA HIS A 27 46.14 29.24 -14.46
C HIS A 27 47.07 28.06 -14.13
N ALA A 28 47.23 27.62 -12.88
CA ALA A 28 48.10 26.48 -12.59
C ALA A 28 47.46 25.33 -11.81
N TYR A 29 46.38 25.57 -11.04
CA TYR A 29 45.65 24.53 -10.30
C TYR A 29 44.40 23.99 -11.05
N ALA A 30 43.97 24.70 -12.07
CA ALA A 30 42.78 24.38 -12.86
C ALA A 30 43.01 23.19 -13.81
N GLN A 31 44.18 23.04 -14.38
CA GLN A 31 44.45 22.06 -15.41
C GLN A 31 44.43 20.60 -14.89
N THR A 32 44.98 20.32 -13.68
CA THR A 32 44.95 18.99 -13.08
C THR A 32 43.56 18.61 -12.57
N SER A 33 42.71 19.58 -12.19
CA SER A 33 41.34 19.33 -11.75
C SER A 33 40.40 19.04 -12.91
N ASP A 34 40.62 19.64 -14.08
CA ASP A 34 39.80 19.44 -15.28
C ASP A 34 40.12 18.10 -15.95
N GLU A 35 41.39 17.72 -15.98
CA GLU A 35 41.83 16.43 -16.51
C GLU A 35 41.31 15.26 -15.65
N SER A 36 41.37 15.38 -14.33
CA SER A 36 40.81 14.38 -13.41
C SER A 36 39.28 14.27 -13.48
N ARG A 37 38.58 15.37 -13.72
CA ARG A 37 37.12 15.40 -13.96
C ARG A 37 36.76 14.74 -15.28
N PHE A 38 37.52 15.02 -16.33
CA PHE A 38 37.33 14.42 -17.65
C PHE A 38 37.54 12.91 -17.61
N GLU A 39 38.58 12.45 -16.93
CA GLU A 39 38.85 11.02 -16.74
C GLU A 39 37.75 10.34 -15.92
N ALA A 40 37.27 10.97 -14.86
CA ALA A 40 36.14 10.47 -14.08
C ALA A 40 34.85 10.35 -14.92
N GLN A 41 34.60 11.30 -15.84
CA GLN A 41 33.47 11.24 -16.75
C GLN A 41 33.59 10.06 -17.74
N ILE A 42 34.79 9.84 -18.31
CA ILE A 42 35.05 8.68 -19.20
C ILE A 42 34.79 7.37 -18.46
N GLN A 43 35.28 7.23 -17.22
CA GLN A 43 35.05 6.02 -16.42
C GLN A 43 33.58 5.83 -16.07
N PHE A 44 32.85 6.92 -15.80
CA PHE A 44 31.41 6.89 -15.56
C PHE A 44 30.64 6.36 -16.79
N GLU A 45 30.95 6.90 -17.98
CA GLU A 45 30.36 6.48 -19.25
C GLU A 45 30.71 5.03 -19.57
N LYS A 46 31.93 4.60 -19.28
CA LYS A 46 32.34 3.19 -19.41
C LYS A 46 31.52 2.28 -18.50
N GLY A 47 31.29 2.68 -17.24
CA GLY A 47 30.42 1.96 -16.32
C GLY A 47 28.99 1.85 -16.81
N LEU A 48 28.43 2.93 -17.40
CA LEU A 48 27.10 2.91 -18.03
C LEU A 48 27.05 1.99 -19.25
N ASN A 49 28.10 1.97 -20.08
CA ASN A 49 28.18 1.06 -21.22
C ASN A 49 28.21 -0.41 -20.77
N PHE A 50 28.90 -0.74 -19.70
CA PHE A 50 28.84 -2.10 -19.12
C PHE A 50 27.43 -2.46 -18.67
N LEU A 51 26.68 -1.51 -18.05
CA LEU A 51 25.28 -1.75 -17.69
C LEU A 51 24.39 -1.99 -18.91
N LEU A 52 24.62 -1.28 -20.02
CA LEU A 52 23.86 -1.44 -21.26
C LEU A 52 24.12 -2.77 -21.96
N ASN A 53 25.29 -3.35 -21.75
CA ASN A 53 25.71 -4.63 -22.32
C ASN A 53 25.48 -5.82 -21.38
N ASP A 54 24.74 -5.62 -20.27
CA ASP A 54 24.47 -6.63 -19.24
C ASP A 54 25.76 -7.16 -18.53
N GLU A 55 26.87 -6.40 -18.59
CA GLU A 55 28.14 -6.72 -17.93
C GLU A 55 28.15 -6.15 -16.48
N PHE A 56 27.21 -6.61 -15.66
CA PHE A 56 26.92 -6.02 -14.36
C PHE A 56 28.07 -6.09 -13.35
N ALA A 57 28.90 -7.14 -13.42
CA ALA A 57 30.06 -7.27 -12.56
C ALA A 57 31.13 -6.22 -12.88
N ALA A 58 31.44 -6.01 -14.16
CA ALA A 58 32.39 -5.00 -14.63
C ALA A 58 31.89 -3.57 -14.35
N ALA A 59 30.57 -3.34 -14.49
CA ALA A 59 29.94 -2.09 -14.13
C ALA A 59 30.10 -1.78 -12.65
N ALA A 60 29.79 -2.75 -11.78
CA ALA A 60 29.89 -2.58 -10.33
C ALA A 60 31.33 -2.26 -9.89
N GLU A 61 32.32 -2.99 -10.41
CA GLU A 61 33.73 -2.75 -10.11
C GLU A 61 34.20 -1.37 -10.61
N THR A 62 33.75 -0.97 -11.79
CA THR A 62 34.08 0.36 -12.34
C THR A 62 33.50 1.48 -11.48
N PHE A 63 32.24 1.39 -11.09
CA PHE A 63 31.62 2.40 -10.22
C PHE A 63 32.17 2.39 -8.79
N GLU A 64 32.55 1.23 -8.23
CA GLU A 64 33.21 1.12 -6.94
C GLU A 64 34.51 1.90 -6.92
N ARG A 65 35.40 1.66 -7.90
CA ARG A 65 36.66 2.39 -8.02
C ARG A 65 36.44 3.88 -8.23
N LEU A 66 35.49 4.23 -9.09
CA LEU A 66 35.16 5.63 -9.37
C LEU A 66 34.60 6.32 -8.13
N TYR A 67 33.78 5.62 -7.34
CA TYR A 67 33.25 6.16 -6.09
C TYR A 67 34.36 6.42 -5.07
N ALA A 68 35.34 5.51 -4.93
CA ALA A 68 36.48 5.69 -4.05
C ALA A 68 37.31 6.96 -4.36
N ILE A 69 37.32 7.39 -5.65
CA ILE A 69 38.05 8.59 -6.09
C ILE A 69 37.17 9.85 -5.95
N THR A 70 35.88 9.77 -6.29
CA THR A 70 35.02 10.96 -6.46
C THR A 70 34.13 11.24 -5.25
N GLY A 71 33.81 10.23 -4.44
CA GLY A 71 32.81 10.33 -3.36
C GLY A 71 31.40 10.71 -3.85
N SER A 72 31.13 10.64 -5.16
CA SER A 72 29.91 11.15 -5.76
C SER A 72 28.70 10.27 -5.47
N GLU A 73 27.61 10.85 -4.93
CA GLU A 73 26.34 10.14 -4.67
C GLU A 73 25.70 9.59 -5.95
N ARG A 74 25.91 10.26 -7.10
CA ARG A 74 25.48 9.76 -8.40
C ARG A 74 26.21 8.47 -8.77
N VAL A 75 27.51 8.41 -8.54
CA VAL A 75 28.32 7.20 -8.79
C VAL A 75 27.89 6.09 -7.83
N ARG A 76 27.66 6.42 -6.54
CA ARG A 76 27.15 5.44 -5.55
C ARG A 76 25.80 4.86 -5.96
N LEU A 77 24.92 5.68 -6.53
CA LEU A 77 23.62 5.24 -7.03
C LEU A 77 23.76 4.23 -8.19
N GLU A 78 24.64 4.51 -9.16
CA GLU A 78 24.88 3.59 -10.28
C GLU A 78 25.61 2.30 -9.81
N TRP A 79 26.49 2.41 -8.83
CA TRP A 79 27.10 1.24 -8.19
C TRP A 79 26.05 0.37 -7.50
N ALA A 80 25.12 0.98 -6.76
CA ALA A 80 23.99 0.28 -6.14
C ALA A 80 23.14 -0.43 -7.21
N ARG A 81 22.87 0.24 -8.33
CA ARG A 81 22.12 -0.34 -9.45
C ARG A 81 22.85 -1.51 -10.12
N ALA A 82 24.16 -1.39 -10.34
CA ALA A 82 24.98 -2.48 -10.90
C ALA A 82 25.00 -3.70 -9.95
N SER A 83 25.15 -3.45 -8.63
CA SER A 83 25.09 -4.49 -7.61
C SER A 83 23.73 -5.19 -7.55
N TYR A 84 22.63 -4.44 -7.71
CA TYR A 84 21.28 -4.99 -7.80
C TYR A 84 21.12 -5.90 -9.04
N LEU A 85 21.57 -5.45 -10.21
CA LEU A 85 21.44 -6.20 -11.47
C LEU A 85 22.27 -7.48 -11.47
N ARG A 86 23.42 -7.50 -10.78
CA ARG A 86 24.19 -8.74 -10.58
C ARG A 86 23.67 -9.61 -9.41
N GLN A 87 22.54 -9.23 -8.81
CA GLN A 87 21.89 -9.92 -7.68
C GLN A 87 22.68 -9.94 -6.36
N ASP A 88 23.67 -9.05 -6.22
CA ASP A 88 24.32 -8.81 -4.92
C ASP A 88 23.44 -7.87 -4.06
N TYR A 89 22.33 -8.43 -3.58
CA TYR A 89 21.32 -7.67 -2.87
C TYR A 89 21.80 -7.11 -1.53
N ALA A 90 22.78 -7.75 -0.91
CA ALA A 90 23.35 -7.27 0.37
C ALA A 90 24.08 -5.93 0.13
N GLN A 91 24.98 -5.89 -0.85
CA GLN A 91 25.72 -4.69 -1.24
C GLN A 91 24.78 -3.60 -1.79
N ALA A 92 23.88 -3.97 -2.73
CA ALA A 92 22.91 -3.03 -3.29
C ALA A 92 22.07 -2.34 -2.22
N LYS A 93 21.55 -3.12 -1.25
CA LYS A 93 20.75 -2.59 -0.13
C LYS A 93 21.54 -1.62 0.74
N ALA A 94 22.81 -1.92 1.05
CA ALA A 94 23.67 -1.03 1.82
C ALA A 94 23.92 0.30 1.07
N LEU A 95 24.24 0.23 -0.23
CA LEU A 95 24.50 1.39 -1.06
C LEU A 95 23.25 2.26 -1.25
N PHE A 96 22.08 1.67 -1.56
CA PHE A 96 20.83 2.41 -1.69
C PHE A 96 20.43 3.12 -0.39
N LYS A 97 20.60 2.47 0.77
CA LYS A 97 20.36 3.12 2.07
C LYS A 97 21.31 4.30 2.32
N ALA A 98 22.58 4.17 1.92
CA ALA A 98 23.54 5.26 2.04
C ALA A 98 23.17 6.45 1.13
N VAL A 99 22.68 6.20 -0.10
CA VAL A 99 22.17 7.26 -0.98
C VAL A 99 20.93 7.92 -0.38
N LEU A 100 19.98 7.15 0.19
CA LEU A 100 18.81 7.74 0.86
C LEU A 100 19.18 8.65 2.04
N ALA A 101 20.24 8.30 2.79
CA ALA A 101 20.73 9.11 3.90
C ALA A 101 21.27 10.49 3.46
N SER A 102 21.67 10.65 2.19
CA SER A 102 22.07 11.94 1.63
C SER A 102 20.90 12.83 1.18
N SER A 103 19.65 12.42 1.45
CA SER A 103 18.43 13.15 1.09
C SER A 103 18.34 13.50 -0.41
N PRO A 104 18.42 12.52 -1.32
CA PRO A 104 18.37 12.76 -2.75
C PRO A 104 16.99 13.32 -3.19
N PRO A 105 16.85 13.83 -4.42
CA PRO A 105 15.56 14.28 -4.95
C PRO A 105 14.48 13.19 -4.87
N PHE A 106 13.23 13.60 -4.67
CA PHE A 106 12.09 12.69 -4.43
C PHE A 106 11.98 11.56 -5.49
N ALA A 107 12.13 11.89 -6.78
CA ALA A 107 12.10 10.91 -7.86
C ALA A 107 13.18 9.80 -7.72
N VAL A 108 14.36 10.17 -7.18
CA VAL A 108 15.44 9.21 -6.90
C VAL A 108 15.08 8.36 -5.69
N GLN A 109 14.50 8.97 -4.63
CA GLN A 109 14.04 8.22 -3.45
C GLN A 109 12.99 7.17 -3.82
N GLU A 110 11.98 7.54 -4.65
CA GLU A 110 10.96 6.59 -5.11
C GLU A 110 11.57 5.41 -5.87
N LYS A 111 12.55 5.69 -6.76
CA LYS A 111 13.21 4.64 -7.52
C LYS A 111 14.05 3.71 -6.63
N ILE A 112 14.72 4.26 -5.63
CA ILE A 112 15.45 3.47 -4.63
C ILE A 112 14.49 2.60 -3.82
N HIS A 113 13.35 3.14 -3.37
CA HIS A 113 12.35 2.36 -2.65
C HIS A 113 11.80 1.20 -3.49
N TYR A 114 11.60 1.42 -4.80
CA TYR A 114 11.24 0.34 -5.72
C TYR A 114 12.28 -0.79 -5.74
N PHE A 115 13.58 -0.48 -5.87
CA PHE A 115 14.65 -1.48 -5.86
C PHE A 115 14.73 -2.21 -4.51
N LEU A 116 14.60 -1.48 -3.40
CA LEU A 116 14.60 -2.07 -2.04
C LEU A 116 13.41 -3.02 -1.85
N GLU A 117 12.25 -2.66 -2.37
CA GLU A 117 11.07 -3.51 -2.30
C GLU A 117 11.23 -4.76 -3.18
N ASP A 118 11.70 -4.61 -4.40
CA ASP A 118 11.92 -5.71 -5.33
C ASP A 118 12.93 -6.73 -4.78
N MET A 119 14.08 -6.26 -4.26
CA MET A 119 15.05 -7.11 -3.58
C MET A 119 14.45 -7.86 -2.38
N SER A 120 13.50 -7.23 -1.68
CA SER A 120 12.84 -7.89 -0.54
C SER A 120 11.99 -9.08 -0.95
N PHE A 121 11.37 -9.04 -2.13
CA PHE A 121 10.65 -10.18 -2.67
C PHE A 121 11.60 -11.28 -3.16
N ALA A 122 12.71 -10.93 -3.81
CA ALA A 122 13.71 -11.91 -4.26
C ALA A 122 14.31 -12.71 -3.09
N GLN A 123 14.60 -12.05 -1.97
CA GLN A 123 15.14 -12.68 -0.76
C GLN A 123 14.08 -13.42 0.08
N GLY A 124 12.81 -13.08 -0.11
CA GLY A 124 11.71 -13.45 0.78
C GLY A 124 11.51 -12.40 1.86
N ARG A 125 10.32 -11.83 1.91
CA ARG A 125 9.91 -10.73 2.76
C ARG A 125 8.98 -11.23 3.86
N LEU A 126 9.20 -10.80 5.08
CA LEU A 126 8.31 -11.02 6.20
C LEU A 126 7.83 -9.67 6.74
N ASP A 127 6.54 -9.42 6.61
CA ASP A 127 5.86 -8.27 7.18
C ASP A 127 5.06 -8.72 8.39
N TYR A 128 5.20 -8.01 9.50
CA TYR A 128 4.33 -8.22 10.64
C TYR A 128 3.96 -6.91 11.33
N SER A 129 2.77 -6.90 11.88
CA SER A 129 2.25 -5.79 12.66
C SER A 129 1.44 -6.30 13.84
N VAL A 130 1.56 -5.60 14.95
CA VAL A 130 0.71 -5.77 16.13
C VAL A 130 0.17 -4.41 16.50
N SER A 131 -1.14 -4.32 16.70
CA SER A 131 -1.83 -3.09 17.10
C SER A 131 -2.58 -3.32 18.40
N LEU A 132 -2.39 -2.44 19.36
CA LEU A 132 -3.24 -2.36 20.55
C LEU A 132 -4.23 -1.22 20.33
N GLU A 133 -5.52 -1.53 20.38
CA GLU A 133 -6.56 -0.55 20.11
C GLU A 133 -7.66 -0.58 21.17
N LYS A 134 -8.19 0.59 21.48
CA LYS A 134 -9.42 0.76 22.24
C LYS A 134 -10.55 1.07 21.28
N ASP A 135 -11.53 0.20 21.23
CA ASP A 135 -12.70 0.28 20.37
C ASP A 135 -13.94 0.60 21.21
N SER A 136 -14.62 1.69 20.87
CA SER A 136 -15.81 2.11 21.59
C SER A 136 -17.06 1.28 21.29
N ASN A 137 -17.06 0.50 20.18
CA ASN A 137 -18.21 -0.29 19.76
C ASN A 137 -17.79 -1.48 18.89
N PRO A 138 -17.04 -2.47 19.44
CA PRO A 138 -16.50 -3.60 18.67
C PRO A 138 -17.58 -4.53 18.12
N ARG A 139 -18.79 -4.50 18.69
CA ARG A 139 -19.96 -5.28 18.25
C ARG A 139 -20.83 -4.56 17.23
N LEU A 140 -20.52 -3.31 16.88
CA LEU A 140 -21.36 -2.42 16.05
C LEU A 140 -22.80 -2.34 16.57
N ILE A 141 -22.94 -2.24 17.89
CA ILE A 141 -24.24 -2.16 18.57
C ILE A 141 -24.99 -0.91 18.07
N PRO A 142 -26.27 -1.07 17.69
CA PRO A 142 -27.07 0.02 17.18
C PRO A 142 -27.15 1.23 18.13
N SER A 143 -27.05 2.42 17.57
CA SER A 143 -27.23 3.68 18.33
C SER A 143 -28.68 3.96 18.69
N VAL A 144 -29.64 3.32 18.01
CA VAL A 144 -31.06 3.47 18.22
C VAL A 144 -31.57 2.57 19.35
N ARG A 145 -32.55 3.04 20.09
CA ARG A 145 -33.18 2.26 21.19
C ARG A 145 -34.61 1.82 20.87
N SER A 146 -35.23 2.43 19.86
CA SER A 146 -36.56 2.07 19.37
C SER A 146 -36.60 2.11 17.85
N PHE A 147 -37.33 1.21 17.24
CA PHE A 147 -37.55 1.11 15.79
C PHE A 147 -38.87 0.43 15.52
N ASN A 148 -39.35 0.49 14.28
CA ASN A 148 -40.59 -0.15 13.87
C ASN A 148 -40.27 -1.37 12.99
N ILE A 149 -41.05 -2.44 13.17
CA ILE A 149 -41.10 -3.60 12.25
C ILE A 149 -42.56 -3.71 11.80
N PHE A 150 -42.80 -3.58 10.50
CA PHE A 150 -44.15 -3.57 9.91
C PHE A 150 -45.14 -2.62 10.61
N GLY A 151 -44.65 -1.44 11.02
CA GLY A 151 -45.47 -0.42 11.73
C GLY A 151 -45.61 -0.62 13.24
N LEU A 152 -45.16 -1.76 13.77
CA LEU A 152 -45.20 -2.02 15.21
C LEU A 152 -43.94 -1.51 15.89
N PRO A 153 -44.07 -0.80 17.04
CA PRO A 153 -42.92 -0.26 17.76
C PRO A 153 -42.21 -1.33 18.58
N PHE A 154 -40.90 -1.44 18.42
CA PHE A 154 -40.01 -2.30 19.17
C PHE A 154 -38.97 -1.49 19.94
N ARG A 155 -38.59 -1.95 21.13
CA ARG A 155 -37.46 -1.41 21.89
C ARG A 155 -36.29 -2.37 21.80
N TYR A 156 -35.15 -1.85 21.35
CA TYR A 156 -33.89 -2.57 21.34
C TYR A 156 -33.19 -2.42 22.70
N LYS A 157 -32.96 -3.53 23.37
CA LYS A 157 -32.14 -3.59 24.57
C LYS A 157 -30.95 -4.49 24.28
N PRO A 158 -29.73 -3.94 24.20
CA PRO A 158 -28.53 -4.75 24.02
C PRO A 158 -28.42 -5.79 25.14
N GLN A 159 -28.29 -7.06 24.79
CA GLN A 159 -28.03 -8.13 25.76
C GLN A 159 -26.53 -8.29 26.05
N ALA A 160 -25.70 -7.82 25.12
CA ALA A 160 -24.25 -7.87 25.25
C ALA A 160 -23.71 -6.59 25.92
N ASP A 161 -22.53 -6.73 26.52
CA ASP A 161 -21.78 -5.59 27.08
C ASP A 161 -21.49 -4.54 25.98
N THR A 162 -21.90 -3.32 26.25
CA THR A 162 -21.74 -2.16 25.36
C THR A 162 -20.50 -1.32 25.69
N SER A 163 -19.70 -1.72 26.67
CA SER A 163 -18.51 -0.98 27.09
C SER A 163 -17.42 -1.02 26.00
N PRO A 164 -16.61 0.04 25.90
CA PRO A 164 -15.42 0.02 25.04
C PRO A 164 -14.49 -1.12 25.44
N LYS A 165 -13.92 -1.79 24.43
CA LYS A 165 -12.98 -2.92 24.62
C LYS A 165 -11.60 -2.59 24.15
N TRP A 166 -10.60 -3.11 24.85
CA TRP A 166 -9.25 -3.19 24.34
C TRP A 166 -9.11 -4.44 23.48
N GLY A 167 -8.50 -4.29 22.31
CA GLY A 167 -8.21 -5.37 21.37
C GLY A 167 -6.76 -5.34 20.94
N ALA A 168 -6.21 -6.51 20.66
CA ALA A 168 -4.94 -6.69 19.98
C ALA A 168 -5.21 -7.20 18.57
N ASN A 169 -4.88 -6.39 17.55
CA ASN A 169 -4.87 -6.84 16.15
C ASN A 169 -3.48 -7.31 15.80
N TYR A 170 -3.38 -8.36 15.01
CA TYR A 170 -2.09 -8.86 14.51
C TYR A 170 -2.21 -9.29 13.05
N ARG A 171 -1.14 -9.09 12.31
CA ARG A 171 -0.96 -9.60 10.95
C ARG A 171 0.48 -10.01 10.76
N LEU A 172 0.65 -11.20 10.17
CA LEU A 172 1.93 -11.75 9.72
C LEU A 172 1.77 -12.13 8.27
N THR A 173 2.64 -11.65 7.38
CA THR A 173 2.58 -12.00 5.95
C THR A 173 3.98 -12.31 5.45
N GLY A 174 4.18 -13.53 4.94
CA GLY A 174 5.36 -13.92 4.19
C GLY A 174 5.08 -13.74 2.70
N SER A 175 6.05 -13.16 1.96
CA SER A 175 5.95 -12.98 0.51
C SER A 175 7.27 -13.32 -0.15
N LYS A 176 7.22 -13.92 -1.35
CA LYS A 176 8.42 -14.26 -2.12
C LYS A 176 8.17 -14.16 -3.62
N GLY A 177 9.16 -13.64 -4.34
CA GLY A 177 9.25 -13.77 -5.79
C GLY A 177 9.52 -15.22 -6.18
N LEU A 178 8.82 -15.70 -7.19
CA LEU A 178 8.90 -17.09 -7.68
C LEU A 178 9.76 -17.22 -8.93
N ASP A 179 10.16 -16.09 -9.54
CA ASP A 179 11.04 -16.01 -10.70
C ASP A 179 12.10 -14.94 -10.49
N ASP A 180 13.21 -15.01 -11.26
CA ASP A 180 14.38 -14.14 -11.10
C ASP A 180 14.09 -12.64 -11.26
N ASN A 181 13.00 -12.31 -11.92
CA ASN A 181 12.57 -10.92 -12.17
C ASN A 181 11.44 -10.47 -11.24
N ASN A 182 11.06 -11.27 -10.23
CA ASN A 182 9.95 -11.01 -9.31
C ASN A 182 8.63 -10.63 -10.03
N ARG A 183 8.38 -11.21 -11.22
CA ARG A 183 7.11 -11.02 -11.92
C ARG A 183 5.99 -11.77 -11.22
N TRP A 184 6.29 -12.97 -10.75
CA TRP A 184 5.38 -13.77 -9.95
C TRP A 184 5.74 -13.61 -8.47
N ILE A 185 4.77 -13.19 -7.65
CA ILE A 185 4.94 -13.05 -6.21
C ILE A 185 3.86 -13.86 -5.53
N ALA A 186 4.27 -14.80 -4.68
CA ALA A 186 3.36 -15.51 -3.79
C ALA A 186 3.43 -14.92 -2.38
N SER A 187 2.28 -14.84 -1.72
CA SER A 187 2.17 -14.38 -0.33
C SER A 187 1.21 -15.26 0.45
N LEU A 188 1.54 -15.48 1.72
CA LEU A 188 0.69 -16.16 2.69
C LEU A 188 0.69 -15.38 3.99
N GLY A 189 -0.49 -15.14 4.55
CA GLY A 189 -0.65 -14.36 5.76
C GLY A 189 -1.54 -15.03 6.80
N ALA A 190 -1.29 -14.67 8.06
CA ALA A 190 -2.17 -14.90 9.19
C ALA A 190 -2.57 -13.57 9.79
N LEU A 191 -3.83 -13.42 10.16
CA LEU A 191 -4.38 -12.17 10.70
C LEU A 191 -5.44 -12.48 11.75
N GLY A 192 -5.63 -11.53 12.66
CA GLY A 192 -6.69 -11.68 13.65
C GLY A 192 -6.82 -10.49 14.57
N VAL A 193 -7.86 -10.55 15.38
CA VAL A 193 -8.10 -9.60 16.47
C VAL A 193 -8.53 -10.35 17.71
N HIS A 194 -7.98 -9.98 18.84
CA HIS A 194 -8.27 -10.57 20.15
C HIS A 194 -8.72 -9.50 21.13
N TYR A 195 -9.94 -9.59 21.64
CA TYR A 195 -10.55 -8.67 22.62
C TYR A 195 -10.62 -9.26 24.02
N GLY A 196 -10.06 -10.43 24.26
CA GLY A 196 -10.26 -11.17 25.51
C GLY A 196 -11.67 -11.76 25.69
N GLU A 197 -12.55 -11.57 24.72
CA GLU A 197 -13.92 -12.07 24.68
C GLU A 197 -14.13 -12.96 23.46
N PRO A 198 -14.39 -14.27 23.62
CA PRO A 198 -14.37 -15.24 22.52
C PRO A 198 -15.24 -14.86 21.33
N THR A 199 -16.42 -14.28 21.58
CA THR A 199 -17.38 -13.88 20.52
C THR A 199 -16.92 -12.69 19.67
N LEU A 200 -15.92 -11.95 20.13
CA LEU A 200 -15.31 -10.83 19.40
C LEU A 200 -14.00 -11.21 18.72
N ASN A 201 -13.39 -12.31 19.18
CA ASN A 201 -12.12 -12.75 18.64
C ASN A 201 -12.30 -13.28 17.22
N LYS A 202 -11.40 -12.85 16.35
CA LYS A 202 -11.35 -13.33 14.97
C LYS A 202 -9.94 -13.78 14.65
N ILE A 203 -9.85 -14.85 13.87
CA ILE A 203 -8.60 -15.37 13.33
C ILE A 203 -8.83 -15.75 11.87
N GLY A 204 -7.87 -15.49 11.04
CA GLY A 204 -7.96 -15.78 9.62
C GLY A 204 -6.60 -15.96 8.99
N TRP A 205 -6.65 -16.33 7.73
CA TRP A 205 -5.49 -16.39 6.87
C TRP A 205 -5.83 -15.83 5.49
N ASP A 206 -4.82 -15.32 4.81
CA ASP A 206 -4.91 -14.84 3.45
C ASP A 206 -3.78 -15.41 2.58
N SER A 207 -4.03 -15.52 1.29
CA SER A 207 -3.02 -15.90 0.31
C SER A 207 -3.19 -15.09 -0.96
N HIS A 208 -2.08 -14.78 -1.62
CA HIS A 208 -2.08 -14.02 -2.86
C HIS A 208 -1.07 -14.62 -3.83
N LEU A 209 -1.45 -14.62 -5.10
CA LEU A 209 -0.54 -14.83 -6.22
C LEU A 209 -0.66 -13.63 -7.16
N ALA A 210 0.40 -12.88 -7.31
CA ALA A 210 0.44 -11.69 -8.16
C ALA A 210 1.36 -11.90 -9.35
N PHE A 211 0.95 -11.39 -10.51
CA PHE A 211 1.78 -11.27 -11.70
C PHE A 211 1.96 -9.80 -12.05
N ARG A 212 3.20 -9.33 -12.08
CA ARG A 212 3.60 -7.97 -12.43
C ARG A 212 4.05 -7.90 -13.88
N PHE A 213 3.40 -7.03 -14.64
CA PHE A 213 3.85 -6.73 -16.00
C PHE A 213 5.07 -5.80 -15.94
N GLN A 214 6.11 -6.13 -16.71
CA GLN A 214 7.29 -5.28 -16.84
C GLN A 214 7.08 -4.23 -17.93
N ILE A 215 6.07 -3.38 -17.74
CA ILE A 215 5.67 -2.31 -18.64
C ILE A 215 5.53 -1.00 -17.87
N GLU A 216 5.66 0.10 -18.58
CA GLU A 216 5.26 1.41 -18.09
C GLU A 216 4.05 1.88 -18.92
N PRO A 217 2.94 2.24 -18.30
CA PRO A 217 2.65 2.31 -16.86
C PRO A 217 2.55 0.93 -16.18
N LYS A 218 2.81 0.89 -14.86
CA LYS A 218 2.84 -0.35 -14.07
C LYS A 218 1.48 -1.04 -14.04
N ALA A 219 1.46 -2.34 -14.27
CA ALA A 219 0.24 -3.15 -14.14
C ALA A 219 0.52 -4.46 -13.38
N GLU A 220 -0.48 -4.91 -12.62
CA GLU A 220 -0.41 -6.15 -11.84
C GLU A 220 -1.77 -6.86 -11.89
N ILE A 221 -1.75 -8.19 -12.09
CA ILE A 221 -2.92 -9.04 -11.85
C ILE A 221 -2.64 -9.84 -10.59
N LYS A 222 -3.60 -9.85 -9.67
CA LYS A 222 -3.49 -10.57 -8.39
C LYS A 222 -4.72 -11.43 -8.16
N ILE A 223 -4.50 -12.71 -7.84
CA ILE A 223 -5.54 -13.63 -7.35
C ILE A 223 -5.33 -13.74 -5.84
N SER A 224 -6.41 -13.62 -5.09
CA SER A 224 -6.38 -13.58 -3.63
C SER A 224 -7.45 -14.48 -3.04
N HIS A 225 -7.14 -15.04 -1.88
CA HIS A 225 -8.10 -15.74 -1.03
C HIS A 225 -7.92 -15.30 0.41
N GLU A 226 -9.02 -15.07 1.12
CA GLU A 226 -9.04 -14.77 2.55
C GLU A 226 -10.12 -15.63 3.23
N SER A 227 -9.81 -16.13 4.39
CA SER A 227 -10.72 -16.92 5.22
C SER A 227 -10.69 -16.37 6.64
N MET A 228 -11.86 -16.22 7.27
CA MET A 228 -12.01 -15.64 8.59
C MET A 228 -12.94 -16.45 9.46
N ASP A 229 -12.51 -16.73 10.69
CA ASP A 229 -13.27 -17.40 11.74
C ASP A 229 -13.52 -16.46 12.92
N SER A 230 -14.62 -16.68 13.65
CA SER A 230 -14.89 -16.04 14.94
C SER A 230 -15.57 -17.02 15.87
N GLY A 231 -15.05 -17.17 17.10
CA GLY A 231 -15.60 -18.08 18.08
C GLY A 231 -15.65 -19.56 17.61
N GLY A 232 -14.77 -19.96 16.71
CA GLY A 232 -14.75 -21.31 16.13
C GLY A 232 -15.74 -21.52 14.96
N ILE A 233 -16.44 -20.47 14.52
CA ILE A 233 -17.38 -20.50 13.40
C ILE A 233 -16.76 -19.76 12.22
N ARG A 234 -16.79 -20.38 11.02
CA ARG A 234 -16.36 -19.73 9.77
C ARG A 234 -17.30 -18.57 9.44
N LEU A 235 -16.77 -17.34 9.46
CA LEU A 235 -17.52 -16.16 9.09
C LEU A 235 -17.68 -16.09 7.58
N TYR A 236 -16.56 -16.16 6.86
CA TYR A 236 -16.57 -16.11 5.40
C TYR A 236 -15.30 -16.69 4.79
N ASN A 237 -15.41 -17.05 3.51
CA ASN A 237 -14.31 -17.26 2.58
C ASN A 237 -14.49 -16.27 1.41
N TYR A 238 -13.47 -15.51 1.11
CA TYR A 238 -13.48 -14.54 0.01
C TYR A 238 -12.35 -14.84 -0.96
N SER A 239 -12.71 -15.09 -2.22
CA SER A 239 -11.76 -15.28 -3.32
C SER A 239 -12.00 -14.24 -4.40
N TRP A 240 -10.95 -13.57 -4.85
CA TRP A 240 -11.10 -12.52 -5.86
C TRP A 240 -9.85 -12.36 -6.72
N ALA A 241 -10.06 -11.84 -7.93
CA ALA A 241 -9.02 -11.34 -8.82
C ALA A 241 -9.02 -9.81 -8.80
N THR A 242 -7.85 -9.21 -8.86
CA THR A 242 -7.66 -7.77 -8.97
C THR A 242 -6.76 -7.48 -10.17
N LEU A 243 -7.15 -6.52 -11.01
CA LEU A 243 -6.27 -5.87 -11.97
C LEU A 243 -5.95 -4.48 -11.42
N LEU A 244 -4.68 -4.24 -11.15
CA LEU A 244 -4.15 -2.96 -10.71
C LEU A 244 -3.36 -2.32 -11.84
N HIS A 245 -3.58 -1.03 -12.08
CA HIS A 245 -2.84 -0.22 -13.05
C HIS A 245 -2.45 1.10 -12.41
N VAL A 246 -1.16 1.44 -12.45
CA VAL A 246 -0.63 2.66 -11.86
C VAL A 246 0.10 3.45 -12.94
N ALA A 247 -0.35 4.67 -13.20
CA ALA A 247 0.20 5.57 -14.20
C ALA A 247 0.58 6.91 -13.58
N GLN A 248 1.60 7.55 -14.13
CA GLN A 248 1.97 8.93 -13.77
C GLN A 248 1.67 9.87 -14.94
N SER A 249 1.09 11.03 -14.64
CA SER A 249 0.87 12.09 -15.63
C SER A 249 1.99 13.12 -15.61
N PRO A 250 2.20 13.89 -16.71
CA PRO A 250 3.19 14.95 -16.76
C PRO A 250 3.04 16.02 -15.68
N GLY A 251 1.83 16.20 -15.14
CA GLY A 251 1.54 17.11 -14.02
C GLY A 251 1.91 16.58 -12.63
N GLY A 252 2.58 15.43 -12.54
CA GLY A 252 3.00 14.81 -11.27
C GLY A 252 1.87 14.14 -10.50
N TRP A 253 0.74 13.87 -11.14
CA TRP A 253 -0.31 13.05 -10.57
C TRP A 253 0.00 11.57 -10.78
N GLN A 254 -0.11 10.78 -9.72
CA GLN A 254 -0.16 9.33 -9.79
C GLN A 254 -1.62 8.88 -9.80
N TRP A 255 -1.98 8.12 -10.83
CA TRP A 255 -3.31 7.54 -11.00
C TRP A 255 -3.26 6.05 -10.72
N THR A 256 -4.17 5.58 -9.89
CA THR A 256 -4.31 4.15 -9.60
C THR A 256 -5.71 3.70 -9.99
N ASN A 257 -5.78 2.74 -10.90
CA ASN A 257 -7.01 2.07 -11.31
C ASN A 257 -7.00 0.65 -10.73
N GLU A 258 -8.06 0.26 -10.07
CA GLU A 258 -8.23 -1.07 -9.51
C GLU A 258 -9.57 -1.64 -9.96
N LEU A 259 -9.54 -2.73 -10.70
CA LEU A 259 -10.72 -3.53 -11.05
C LEU A 259 -10.67 -4.81 -10.23
N ARG A 260 -11.76 -5.15 -9.55
CA ARG A 260 -11.87 -6.32 -8.70
C ARG A 260 -13.11 -7.12 -9.03
N HIS A 261 -12.95 -8.45 -9.11
CA HIS A 261 -14.06 -9.37 -9.22
C HIS A 261 -13.81 -10.62 -8.38
N GLY A 262 -14.83 -11.10 -7.69
CA GLY A 262 -14.68 -12.29 -6.85
C GLY A 262 -15.98 -12.75 -6.23
N MET A 263 -15.86 -13.74 -5.34
CA MET A 263 -16.98 -14.36 -4.62
C MET A 263 -16.67 -14.40 -3.14
N ILE A 264 -17.60 -13.91 -2.33
CA ILE A 264 -17.61 -14.07 -0.88
C ILE A 264 -18.68 -15.08 -0.49
N ASN A 265 -18.26 -16.10 0.23
CA ASN A 265 -19.14 -17.17 0.74
C ASN A 265 -19.27 -17.02 2.25
N TYR A 266 -20.50 -16.98 2.75
CA TYR A 266 -20.87 -16.97 4.15
C TYR A 266 -21.49 -18.30 4.56
N PRO A 267 -20.72 -19.28 5.10
CA PRO A 267 -21.24 -20.62 5.39
C PRO A 267 -22.44 -20.64 6.35
N ALA A 268 -22.45 -19.73 7.35
CA ALA A 268 -23.55 -19.61 8.30
C ALA A 268 -24.76 -18.83 7.75
N TYR A 269 -24.57 -18.08 6.65
CA TYR A 269 -25.57 -17.20 6.04
C TYR A 269 -25.53 -17.34 4.52
N ALA A 270 -25.78 -18.55 4.01
CA ALA A 270 -25.63 -18.88 2.60
C ALA A 270 -26.40 -17.94 1.64
N TYR A 271 -27.54 -17.41 2.08
CA TYR A 271 -28.33 -16.42 1.36
C TYR A 271 -27.61 -15.08 1.09
N GLN A 272 -26.58 -14.74 1.89
CA GLN A 272 -25.72 -13.54 1.71
C GLN A 272 -24.50 -13.82 0.81
N THR A 273 -24.21 -15.09 0.47
CA THR A 273 -23.13 -15.42 -0.45
C THR A 273 -23.28 -14.64 -1.73
N SER A 274 -22.22 -13.95 -2.16
CA SER A 274 -22.33 -12.93 -3.20
C SER A 274 -21.17 -12.96 -4.17
N HIS A 275 -21.44 -12.68 -5.44
CA HIS A 275 -20.44 -12.22 -6.40
C HIS A 275 -20.25 -10.73 -6.24
N LEU A 276 -18.98 -10.31 -6.06
CA LEU A 276 -18.60 -8.93 -5.87
C LEU A 276 -17.81 -8.45 -7.09
N SER A 277 -18.21 -7.31 -7.66
CA SER A 277 -17.44 -6.60 -8.67
C SER A 277 -17.23 -5.17 -8.20
N GLY A 278 -16.03 -4.64 -8.39
CA GLY A 278 -15.70 -3.29 -7.96
C GLY A 278 -14.69 -2.63 -8.88
N TYR A 279 -14.80 -1.31 -8.98
CA TYR A 279 -13.84 -0.45 -9.64
C TYR A 279 -13.49 0.70 -8.70
N LYS A 280 -12.19 1.01 -8.59
CA LYS A 280 -11.69 2.15 -7.83
C LYS A 280 -10.70 2.93 -8.68
N LEU A 281 -10.89 4.24 -8.72
CA LEU A 281 -9.96 5.21 -9.26
C LEU A 281 -9.45 6.07 -8.12
N ALA A 282 -8.13 6.15 -7.96
CA ALA A 282 -7.49 7.06 -7.03
C ALA A 282 -6.48 7.94 -7.77
N ALA A 283 -6.34 9.17 -7.31
CA ALA A 283 -5.35 10.12 -7.78
C ALA A 283 -4.61 10.69 -6.58
N GLU A 284 -3.29 10.74 -6.65
CA GLU A 284 -2.43 11.32 -5.62
C GLU A 284 -1.40 12.25 -6.26
N LYS A 285 -1.11 13.35 -5.59
CA LYS A 285 -0.09 14.32 -6.03
C LYS A 285 0.74 14.79 -4.84
N SER A 286 2.06 14.75 -4.98
CA SER A 286 2.97 15.46 -4.11
C SER A 286 2.89 16.96 -4.42
N VAL A 287 2.34 17.75 -3.50
CA VAL A 287 2.21 19.22 -3.64
C VAL A 287 3.46 19.94 -3.15
N SER A 288 4.26 19.27 -2.33
CA SER A 288 5.59 19.70 -1.91
C SER A 288 6.44 18.49 -1.50
N GLN A 289 7.69 18.71 -1.12
CA GLN A 289 8.54 17.64 -0.57
C GLN A 289 8.02 17.06 0.77
N LEU A 290 7.16 17.82 1.46
CA LEU A 290 6.64 17.50 2.78
C LEU A 290 5.14 17.17 2.79
N ALA A 291 4.46 17.22 1.64
CA ALA A 291 3.03 17.05 1.58
C ALA A 291 2.54 16.37 0.31
N SER A 292 1.60 15.43 0.44
CA SER A 292 0.82 14.89 -0.67
C SER A 292 -0.67 14.98 -0.39
N LEU A 293 -1.46 15.09 -1.45
CA LEU A 293 -2.92 15.09 -1.41
C LEU A 293 -3.45 14.01 -2.34
N GLY A 294 -4.49 13.33 -1.91
CA GLY A 294 -5.12 12.27 -2.67
C GLY A 294 -6.64 12.35 -2.65
N ALA A 295 -7.24 11.85 -3.70
CA ALA A 295 -8.68 11.64 -3.81
C ALA A 295 -8.96 10.26 -4.40
N GLU A 296 -10.06 9.63 -3.97
CA GLU A 296 -10.49 8.33 -4.50
C GLU A 296 -12.00 8.30 -4.73
N ILE A 297 -12.41 7.59 -5.77
CA ILE A 297 -13.80 7.22 -6.04
C ILE A 297 -13.85 5.72 -6.30
N GLY A 298 -14.86 5.05 -5.75
CA GLY A 298 -15.06 3.62 -5.93
C GLY A 298 -16.52 3.29 -6.17
N TRP A 299 -16.75 2.28 -6.95
CA TRP A 299 -18.04 1.69 -7.17
C TRP A 299 -17.95 0.18 -6.98
N ASP A 300 -18.86 -0.40 -6.21
CA ASP A 300 -18.96 -1.84 -5.98
C ASP A 300 -20.38 -2.31 -6.23
N ARG A 301 -20.53 -3.53 -6.72
CA ARG A 301 -21.77 -4.25 -6.86
C ARG A 301 -21.63 -5.64 -6.25
N GLY A 302 -22.55 -5.99 -5.35
CA GLY A 302 -22.72 -7.33 -4.81
C GLY A 302 -23.99 -7.94 -5.34
N ILE A 303 -23.90 -9.13 -5.92
CA ILE A 303 -25.06 -9.94 -6.35
C ILE A 303 -25.11 -11.13 -5.43
N ALA A 304 -26.02 -11.11 -4.48
CA ALA A 304 -26.22 -12.16 -3.47
C ALA A 304 -27.14 -13.26 -3.99
N VAL A 305 -27.10 -14.43 -3.32
CA VAL A 305 -28.04 -15.55 -3.59
C VAL A 305 -29.48 -15.09 -3.42
N GLU A 306 -29.77 -14.33 -2.34
CA GLU A 306 -31.07 -13.71 -2.16
C GLU A 306 -30.98 -12.19 -2.44
N GLN A 307 -31.89 -11.69 -3.26
CA GLN A 307 -31.87 -10.31 -3.78
C GLN A 307 -31.89 -9.20 -2.71
N PRO A 308 -32.57 -9.32 -1.57
CA PRO A 308 -32.51 -8.31 -0.49
C PRO A 308 -31.11 -8.03 0.03
N TYR A 309 -30.15 -8.96 -0.15
CA TYR A 309 -28.73 -8.81 0.24
C TYR A 309 -27.83 -8.34 -0.89
N SER A 310 -28.38 -8.27 -2.12
CA SER A 310 -27.70 -7.66 -3.27
C SER A 310 -27.63 -6.14 -3.10
N PHE A 311 -26.52 -5.52 -3.54
CA PHE A 311 -26.32 -4.10 -3.34
C PHE A 311 -25.47 -3.45 -4.43
N THR A 312 -25.57 -2.13 -4.51
CA THR A 312 -24.57 -1.24 -5.14
C THR A 312 -24.01 -0.31 -4.07
N ASN A 313 -22.75 0.05 -4.19
CA ASN A 313 -22.06 0.95 -3.27
C ASN A 313 -21.23 1.96 -4.06
N LEU A 314 -21.44 3.25 -3.81
CA LEU A 314 -20.59 4.33 -4.28
C LEU A 314 -19.78 4.86 -3.12
N SER A 315 -18.47 4.98 -3.29
CA SER A 315 -17.56 5.52 -2.28
C SER A 315 -16.71 6.64 -2.86
N TYR A 316 -16.34 7.57 -2.01
CA TYR A 316 -15.41 8.64 -2.34
C TYR A 316 -14.61 9.00 -1.10
N GLY A 317 -13.36 9.40 -1.30
CA GLY A 317 -12.46 9.71 -0.22
C GLY A 317 -11.47 10.82 -0.58
N LEU A 318 -10.99 11.47 0.47
CA LEU A 318 -9.91 12.44 0.42
C LEU A 318 -8.84 12.04 1.41
N SER A 319 -7.58 12.25 1.06
CA SER A 319 -6.45 12.03 1.95
C SER A 319 -5.43 13.15 1.82
N GLY A 320 -4.77 13.44 2.93
CA GLY A 320 -3.61 14.32 2.96
C GLY A 320 -2.54 13.70 3.83
N THR A 321 -1.30 13.67 3.34
CA THR A 321 -0.13 13.24 4.09
C THR A 321 0.80 14.43 4.23
N PHE A 322 1.25 14.71 5.44
CA PHE A 322 2.09 15.85 5.79
C PHE A 322 3.24 15.37 6.65
N PHE A 323 4.45 15.83 6.34
CA PHE A 323 5.59 15.69 7.23
C PHE A 323 5.71 16.94 8.09
N VAL A 324 5.56 16.79 9.40
CA VAL A 324 5.66 17.88 10.38
C VAL A 324 7.03 17.84 11.02
N THR A 325 7.92 18.72 10.59
CA THR A 325 9.34 18.75 10.99
C THR A 325 9.53 18.96 12.50
N SER A 326 8.68 19.77 13.14
CA SER A 326 8.72 20.02 14.58
C SER A 326 8.39 18.77 15.44
N LEU A 327 7.67 17.81 14.88
CA LEU A 327 7.32 16.54 15.52
C LEU A 327 8.12 15.36 14.97
N ASP A 328 8.97 15.62 13.99
CA ASP A 328 9.66 14.59 13.21
C ASP A 328 8.75 13.41 12.85
N SER A 329 7.56 13.74 12.34
CA SER A 329 6.47 12.80 12.17
C SER A 329 5.76 12.99 10.85
N ARG A 330 5.39 11.87 10.23
CA ARG A 330 4.44 11.84 9.12
C ARG A 330 3.02 11.76 9.69
N ILE A 331 2.17 12.72 9.34
CA ILE A 331 0.76 12.76 9.72
C ILE A 331 -0.07 12.50 8.48
N GLN A 332 -0.99 11.56 8.55
CA GLN A 332 -1.97 11.30 7.49
C GLN A 332 -3.38 11.49 8.02
N LEU A 333 -4.16 12.29 7.32
CA LEU A 333 -5.60 12.42 7.50
C LEU A 333 -6.31 11.80 6.31
N LYS A 334 -7.25 10.89 6.58
CA LYS A 334 -8.09 10.26 5.56
C LYS A 334 -9.56 10.41 5.94
N TRP A 335 -10.38 10.87 4.99
CA TRP A 335 -11.83 10.84 5.05
C TRP A 335 -12.36 9.94 3.95
N LEU A 336 -13.29 9.06 4.29
CA LEU A 336 -13.97 8.17 3.36
C LEU A 336 -15.47 8.22 3.63
N SER A 337 -16.26 8.38 2.59
CA SER A 337 -17.71 8.28 2.63
C SER A 337 -18.17 7.24 1.63
N SER A 338 -19.20 6.47 2.00
CA SER A 338 -19.81 5.50 1.10
C SER A 338 -21.33 5.48 1.25
N ASN A 339 -22.00 5.21 0.15
CA ASN A 339 -23.45 5.05 0.09
C ASN A 339 -23.77 3.70 -0.56
N ARG A 340 -24.23 2.76 0.28
CA ARG A 340 -24.63 1.42 -0.15
C ARG A 340 -26.15 1.36 -0.22
N LYS A 341 -26.69 0.92 -1.36
CA LYS A 341 -28.12 0.72 -1.58
C LYS A 341 -28.38 -0.74 -1.91
N HIS A 342 -29.29 -1.35 -1.15
CA HIS A 342 -29.74 -2.70 -1.43
C HIS A 342 -30.80 -2.69 -2.57
N VAL A 343 -30.93 -3.83 -3.25
CA VAL A 343 -31.79 -3.93 -4.46
C VAL A 343 -33.25 -4.11 -4.07
N GLU A 344 -33.51 -4.87 -3.01
CA GLU A 344 -34.87 -5.17 -2.52
C GLU A 344 -35.00 -4.86 -1.03
N THR A 345 -36.23 -4.85 -0.57
CA THR A 345 -36.56 -4.63 0.83
C THR A 345 -36.06 -5.77 1.71
N ASP A 346 -35.55 -5.42 2.90
CA ASP A 346 -35.17 -6.42 3.90
C ASP A 346 -36.41 -7.23 4.33
N PRO A 347 -36.37 -8.57 4.23
CA PRO A 347 -37.56 -9.42 4.46
C PRO A 347 -38.04 -9.37 5.92
N MET A 348 -37.16 -9.08 6.89
CA MET A 348 -37.53 -9.01 8.29
C MET A 348 -38.10 -7.65 8.66
N PHE A 349 -37.58 -6.56 8.07
CA PHE A 349 -37.94 -5.19 8.48
C PHE A 349 -38.89 -4.50 7.50
N GLY A 350 -39.08 -5.04 6.28
CA GLY A 350 -39.94 -4.46 5.26
C GLY A 350 -39.47 -3.09 4.74
N VAL A 351 -38.17 -2.77 4.88
CA VAL A 351 -37.59 -1.49 4.45
C VAL A 351 -36.49 -1.72 3.42
N LEU A 352 -36.44 -0.84 2.43
CA LEU A 352 -35.30 -0.82 1.50
C LEU A 352 -34.08 -0.27 2.26
N ARG A 353 -33.03 -1.08 2.38
CA ARG A 353 -31.84 -0.73 3.13
C ARG A 353 -30.93 0.20 2.33
N GLU A 354 -30.65 1.35 2.89
CA GLU A 354 -29.59 2.27 2.44
C GLU A 354 -28.69 2.61 3.62
N ASP A 355 -27.36 2.42 3.44
CA ASP A 355 -26.33 2.70 4.44
C ASP A 355 -25.45 3.86 3.96
N LYS A 356 -25.36 4.94 4.75
CA LYS A 356 -24.43 6.05 4.55
C LYS A 356 -23.36 6.01 5.63
N ARG A 357 -22.15 5.55 5.25
CA ARG A 357 -21.03 5.37 6.15
C ARG A 357 -20.00 6.48 5.93
N ASN A 358 -19.56 7.11 7.01
CA ASN A 358 -18.48 8.08 7.02
C ASN A 358 -17.40 7.60 7.98
N LEU A 359 -16.15 7.62 7.51
CA LEU A 359 -14.97 7.28 8.28
C LEU A 359 -13.97 8.42 8.18
N VAL A 360 -13.48 8.90 9.33
CA VAL A 360 -12.33 9.80 9.43
C VAL A 360 -11.23 9.05 10.16
N LYS A 361 -10.03 9.04 9.61
CA LYS A 361 -8.86 8.41 10.22
C LYS A 361 -7.69 9.39 10.23
N LEU A 362 -7.09 9.57 11.41
CA LEU A 362 -5.85 10.28 11.62
C LEU A 362 -4.78 9.26 12.00
N SER A 363 -3.63 9.30 11.35
CA SER A 363 -2.46 8.49 11.69
C SER A 363 -1.26 9.39 11.88
N MET A 364 -0.44 9.11 12.89
CA MET A 364 0.82 9.79 13.15
C MET A 364 1.93 8.74 13.25
N GLU A 365 2.95 8.88 12.44
CA GLU A 365 4.09 8.00 12.33
C GLU A 365 5.38 8.79 12.62
N PRO A 366 5.91 8.75 13.85
CA PRO A 366 7.19 9.36 14.18
C PRO A 366 8.33 8.62 13.45
N VAL A 367 9.22 9.36 12.79
CA VAL A 367 10.30 8.79 11.97
C VAL A 367 11.37 8.16 12.86
N ASN A 368 11.73 8.84 13.95
CA ASN A 368 12.80 8.43 14.86
C ASN A 368 12.32 7.63 16.08
N PHE A 369 11.00 7.32 16.15
CA PHE A 369 10.45 6.54 17.26
C PHE A 369 10.25 5.08 16.85
N SER A 370 11.28 4.27 17.02
CA SER A 370 11.21 2.83 16.83
C SER A 370 11.55 2.10 18.14
N ILE A 371 10.79 1.05 18.46
CA ILE A 371 11.02 0.19 19.62
C ILE A 371 11.49 -1.16 19.10
N ALA A 372 12.71 -1.58 19.45
CA ALA A 372 13.32 -2.85 19.00
C ALA A 372 13.30 -3.02 17.46
N GLY A 373 13.41 -1.92 16.70
CA GLY A 373 13.36 -1.92 15.24
C GLY A 373 11.94 -1.97 14.65
N PHE A 374 10.91 -1.87 15.49
CA PHE A 374 9.54 -1.69 15.06
C PHE A 374 9.19 -0.22 14.91
N GLN A 375 8.62 0.12 13.80
CA GLN A 375 8.07 1.44 13.56
C GLN A 375 6.71 1.57 14.25
N SER A 376 6.51 2.66 14.97
CA SER A 376 5.28 2.93 15.72
C SER A 376 4.36 3.84 14.92
N VAL A 377 3.06 3.54 14.92
CA VAL A 377 2.03 4.37 14.30
C VAL A 377 0.88 4.57 15.29
N PHE A 378 0.59 5.82 15.64
CA PHE A 378 -0.57 6.19 16.43
C PHE A 378 -1.76 6.40 15.49
N GLU A 379 -2.91 5.85 15.82
CA GLU A 379 -4.09 5.90 14.99
C GLU A 379 -5.31 6.33 15.79
N LEU A 380 -6.13 7.23 15.21
CA LEU A 380 -7.42 7.62 15.72
C LEU A 380 -8.43 7.56 14.58
N GLY A 381 -9.48 6.76 14.75
CA GLY A 381 -10.54 6.59 13.76
C GLY A 381 -11.91 6.93 14.37
N TYR A 382 -12.74 7.60 13.60
CA TYR A 382 -14.16 7.79 13.91
C TYR A 382 -15.00 7.31 12.74
N GLU A 383 -15.95 6.44 13.03
CA GLU A 383 -16.85 5.85 12.05
C GLU A 383 -18.31 6.08 12.47
N ASN A 384 -19.13 6.50 11.52
CA ASN A 384 -20.56 6.70 11.70
C ASN A 384 -21.31 6.09 10.52
N ASN A 385 -22.15 5.10 10.78
CA ASN A 385 -23.04 4.51 9.79
C ASN A 385 -24.49 4.95 10.09
N LYS A 386 -25.11 5.62 9.13
CA LYS A 386 -26.53 5.96 9.12
C LYS A 386 -27.24 5.05 8.13
N SER A 387 -28.28 4.36 8.58
CA SER A 387 -29.01 3.38 7.76
C SER A 387 -30.51 3.61 7.87
N THR A 388 -31.23 3.33 6.78
CA THR A 388 -32.69 3.19 6.80
C THR A 388 -33.12 1.98 7.64
N LEU A 389 -32.27 0.93 7.71
CA LEU A 389 -32.43 -0.19 8.63
C LEU A 389 -31.93 0.24 10.01
N ALA A 390 -32.85 0.48 10.93
CA ALA A 390 -32.57 1.07 12.24
C ALA A 390 -31.45 0.35 13.02
N LEU A 391 -31.41 -0.97 12.99
CA LEU A 391 -30.40 -1.79 13.66
C LEU A 391 -29.00 -1.72 13.03
N SER A 392 -28.87 -1.12 11.87
CA SER A 392 -27.56 -0.87 11.21
C SER A 392 -26.99 0.51 11.49
N ASN A 393 -27.68 1.36 12.29
CA ASN A 393 -27.16 2.66 12.69
C ASN A 393 -26.19 2.51 13.86
N TYR A 394 -24.92 2.88 13.66
CA TYR A 394 -23.93 2.83 14.73
C TYR A 394 -22.90 3.96 14.62
N LYS A 395 -22.22 4.20 15.74
CA LYS A 395 -21.04 5.04 15.83
C LYS A 395 -19.92 4.24 16.48
N ARG A 396 -18.69 4.51 16.08
CA ARG A 396 -17.50 3.82 16.56
C ARG A 396 -16.31 4.77 16.58
N THR A 397 -15.55 4.75 17.66
CA THR A 397 -14.26 5.43 17.77
C THR A 397 -13.20 4.38 18.07
N ILE A 398 -12.10 4.39 17.36
CA ILE A 398 -10.97 3.50 17.55
C ILE A 398 -9.75 4.36 17.81
N ALA A 399 -9.04 4.10 18.90
CA ALA A 399 -7.75 4.71 19.18
C ALA A 399 -6.74 3.60 19.40
N GLY A 400 -5.62 3.64 18.69
CA GLY A 400 -4.67 2.53 18.69
C GLY A 400 -3.23 2.96 18.51
N LEU A 401 -2.34 2.03 18.88
CA LEU A 401 -0.91 2.08 18.65
C LEU A 401 -0.50 0.81 17.92
N THR A 402 0.01 0.97 16.72
CA THR A 402 0.46 -0.10 15.84
C THR A 402 1.98 -0.14 15.81
N PHE A 403 2.55 -1.30 16.02
CA PHE A 403 3.96 -1.61 15.80
C PHE A 403 4.08 -2.45 14.54
N ARG A 404 4.86 -1.99 13.59
CA ARG A 404 5.08 -2.71 12.33
C ARG A 404 6.55 -2.85 12.01
N ARG A 405 6.93 -3.97 11.41
CA ARG A 405 8.26 -4.21 10.91
C ARG A 405 8.21 -5.00 9.61
N ARG A 406 9.13 -4.64 8.70
CA ARG A 406 9.32 -5.31 7.42
C ARG A 406 10.77 -5.80 7.35
N TYR A 407 10.96 -7.09 7.08
CA TYR A 407 12.24 -7.75 6.92
C TYR A 407 12.49 -8.16 5.48
#